data_cdeb1c38b704daffe950ec5e4ab7cca2
#
_entry.id   cdeb1c38b704daffe950ec5e4ab7cca2
#
_cell.length_a   1.000
_cell.length_b   1.000
_cell.length_c   1.000
_cell.angle_alpha   90.00
_cell.angle_beta   90.00
_cell.angle_gamma   90.00
#
_symmetry.space_group_name_H-M   'P 1'
#
loop_
_entity.id
_entity.type
_entity.pdbx_description
1 polymer ?
#
loop_
_entity_poly.entity_id
_entity_poly.type
_entity_poly.pdbx_seq_one_letter_code
_entity_poly.pdbx_strand_id
1 'polypeptide(L)'
;GNVVVRASNLADGTATFTNSVDVIPALPGNVSESIVPNIVNGEYILKFRDDGGRLSEGETSVIVNSPDPFPKLTVLTDREDLDNPPFAGTKVDCFFSDDVNGLVLGSLVTLDDEADFDAIADFDFIGAVDITGGSYDFANTLDLGGKQPLRLRRHFVTQGFYPNDLIDRRTGNIDTWTDFDAATAFDVGAKLLVATTNFDPDATQNVTYGQGSTTITVSNATGHGLTVGDFIQFNATSGGGVSGFYEVIQVVSSSIFRLRSDTSASISDGSQCNISKPFTRFNPFVNGTYVGRGFRFRCEMDSDDPAQSIEIDQLGYTAELETRTETSLGNAGASSGGFIASGTSTKSVTFTNTFFTGQSGTSIAANSVLPSIAITIENAISGDFFALSSITGSGFNIDIKNGSSHVNREFKYSATGFGR
;
A
#
# COMPACT_ATOMS: atom_id res chain seq x y z
N GLY A 1 25.92 -18.50 -25.62
CA GLY A 1 25.62 -17.09 -25.47
C GLY A 1 24.17 -16.83 -25.13
N ASN A 2 23.87 -15.65 -24.66
CA ASN A 2 22.55 -15.24 -24.18
C ASN A 2 22.10 -13.97 -24.91
N VAL A 3 20.78 -13.74 -24.95
CA VAL A 3 20.17 -12.46 -25.37
C VAL A 3 19.77 -11.67 -24.14
N VAL A 4 20.28 -10.44 -24.02
CA VAL A 4 19.91 -9.50 -22.95
C VAL A 4 18.92 -8.52 -23.52
N VAL A 5 17.79 -8.34 -22.82
CA VAL A 5 16.71 -7.42 -23.18
C VAL A 5 16.60 -6.35 -22.11
N ARG A 6 16.79 -5.11 -22.51
CA ARG A 6 16.70 -3.93 -21.64
C ARG A 6 15.65 -2.96 -22.17
N ALA A 7 15.08 -2.16 -21.28
CA ALA A 7 14.14 -1.12 -21.66
C ALA A 7 14.54 0.23 -21.07
N SER A 8 14.28 1.28 -21.83
CA SER A 8 14.34 2.67 -21.42
C SER A 8 12.95 3.28 -21.54
N ASN A 9 12.61 4.22 -20.68
CA ASN A 9 11.38 5.01 -20.78
C ASN A 9 11.44 6.08 -21.90
N LEU A 10 12.59 6.26 -22.54
CA LEU A 10 12.72 7.09 -23.73
C LEU A 10 12.13 6.31 -24.90
N ALA A 11 11.25 6.96 -25.67
CA ALA A 11 10.57 6.36 -26.82
C ALA A 11 10.88 7.16 -28.10
N ASP A 12 12.00 7.83 -28.15
CA ASP A 12 12.40 8.74 -29.21
C ASP A 12 13.60 8.25 -30.06
N GLY A 13 14.06 7.02 -29.80
CA GLY A 13 15.22 6.44 -30.46
C GLY A 13 16.57 6.90 -29.90
N THR A 14 16.58 7.60 -28.76
CA THR A 14 17.83 8.05 -28.10
C THR A 14 18.28 7.14 -26.97
N ALA A 15 17.53 6.08 -26.68
CA ALA A 15 17.89 5.10 -25.66
C ALA A 15 19.16 4.34 -26.09
N THR A 16 20.00 4.07 -25.11
CA THR A 16 21.21 3.26 -25.28
C THR A 16 21.18 2.08 -24.31
N PHE A 17 21.94 1.04 -24.62
CA PHE A 17 22.05 -0.10 -23.73
C PHE A 17 22.54 0.30 -22.31
N THR A 18 23.30 1.37 -22.20
CA THR A 18 23.86 1.87 -20.94
C THR A 18 22.82 2.60 -20.08
N ASN A 19 21.88 3.36 -20.71
CA ASN A 19 20.85 4.10 -19.99
C ASN A 19 19.51 3.36 -19.87
N SER A 20 19.54 2.04 -20.05
CA SER A 20 18.38 1.15 -19.98
C SER A 20 18.53 0.13 -18.84
N VAL A 21 17.43 -0.50 -18.41
CA VAL A 21 17.38 -1.49 -17.34
C VAL A 21 16.94 -2.85 -17.85
N ASP A 22 17.41 -3.92 -17.25
CA ASP A 22 16.98 -5.28 -17.59
C ASP A 22 15.50 -5.48 -17.28
N VAL A 23 14.73 -6.00 -18.22
CA VAL A 23 13.27 -6.21 -18.08
C VAL A 23 12.89 -7.67 -17.90
N ILE A 24 13.73 -8.58 -18.35
CA ILE A 24 13.60 -10.02 -18.16
C ILE A 24 15.00 -10.62 -17.91
N PRO A 25 15.08 -11.81 -17.29
CA PRO A 25 16.32 -12.57 -17.23
C PRO A 25 16.90 -12.81 -18.63
N ALA A 26 18.22 -12.85 -18.74
CA ALA A 26 18.88 -13.12 -20.01
C ALA A 26 18.39 -14.44 -20.62
N LEU A 27 17.99 -14.39 -21.88
CA LEU A 27 17.45 -15.54 -22.61
C LEU A 27 18.58 -16.36 -23.23
N PRO A 28 18.50 -17.71 -23.23
CA PRO A 28 19.45 -18.52 -23.99
C PRO A 28 19.47 -18.12 -25.47
N GLY A 29 20.66 -18.11 -26.10
CA GLY A 29 20.82 -17.65 -27.47
C GLY A 29 20.13 -18.48 -28.55
N ASN A 30 19.63 -19.67 -28.20
CA ASN A 30 18.82 -20.53 -29.07
C ASN A 30 17.31 -20.31 -28.94
N VAL A 31 16.86 -19.36 -28.16
CA VAL A 31 15.43 -19.00 -28.04
C VAL A 31 15.05 -18.16 -29.25
N SER A 32 14.07 -18.63 -30.00
CA SER A 32 13.53 -17.94 -31.18
C SER A 32 12.39 -16.97 -30.87
N GLU A 33 11.73 -17.16 -29.72
CA GLU A 33 10.58 -16.35 -29.29
C GLU A 33 10.54 -16.26 -27.77
N SER A 34 10.20 -15.09 -27.25
CA SER A 34 9.98 -14.88 -25.83
C SER A 34 8.97 -13.76 -25.59
N ILE A 35 8.33 -13.79 -24.41
CA ILE A 35 7.34 -12.79 -24.01
C ILE A 35 7.97 -11.89 -22.95
N VAL A 36 7.94 -10.60 -23.19
CA VAL A 36 8.23 -9.58 -22.16
C VAL A 36 6.92 -9.29 -21.43
N PRO A 37 6.76 -9.74 -20.18
CA PRO A 37 5.57 -9.42 -19.41
C PRO A 37 5.55 -7.92 -19.08
N ASN A 38 4.35 -7.35 -18.96
CA ASN A 38 4.15 -5.94 -18.56
C ASN A 38 4.91 -4.93 -19.44
N ILE A 39 4.69 -5.00 -20.74
CA ILE A 39 5.25 -4.05 -21.70
C ILE A 39 4.79 -2.64 -21.32
N VAL A 40 5.75 -1.73 -21.13
CA VAL A 40 5.52 -0.29 -20.97
C VAL A 40 5.98 0.43 -22.24
N ASN A 41 5.42 1.60 -22.50
CA ASN A 41 5.91 2.46 -23.60
C ASN A 41 7.38 2.83 -23.33
N GLY A 42 8.18 2.78 -24.37
CA GLY A 42 9.60 3.02 -24.30
C GLY A 42 10.37 2.32 -25.42
N GLU A 43 11.67 2.36 -25.34
CA GLU A 43 12.54 1.67 -26.29
C GLU A 43 13.13 0.42 -25.64
N TYR A 44 12.94 -0.73 -26.30
CA TYR A 44 13.48 -2.03 -25.91
C TYR A 44 14.70 -2.33 -26.75
N ILE A 45 15.83 -2.57 -26.08
CA ILE A 45 17.13 -2.79 -26.70
C ILE A 45 17.60 -4.20 -26.43
N LEU A 46 18.02 -4.89 -27.47
CA LEU A 46 18.51 -6.26 -27.43
C LEU A 46 19.99 -6.31 -27.83
N LYS A 47 20.80 -7.00 -27.03
CA LYS A 47 22.18 -7.36 -27.35
C LYS A 47 22.44 -8.83 -27.08
N PHE A 48 23.32 -9.42 -27.88
CA PHE A 48 23.89 -10.73 -27.57
C PHE A 48 25.00 -10.57 -26.53
N ARG A 49 25.05 -11.50 -25.62
CA ARG A 49 26.13 -11.65 -24.64
C ARG A 49 26.74 -13.04 -24.79
N ASP A 50 28.05 -13.10 -25.04
CA ASP A 50 28.78 -14.36 -25.10
C ASP A 50 28.95 -15.01 -23.72
N ASP A 51 29.51 -16.22 -23.68
CA ASP A 51 29.73 -16.96 -22.44
C ASP A 51 30.86 -16.33 -21.58
N GLY A 52 31.69 -15.47 -22.16
CA GLY A 52 32.69 -14.66 -21.47
C GLY A 52 32.15 -13.33 -20.93
N GLY A 53 30.83 -13.06 -21.12
CA GLY A 53 30.18 -11.85 -20.64
C GLY A 53 30.28 -10.62 -21.56
N ARG A 54 30.89 -10.75 -22.74
CA ARG A 54 31.03 -9.65 -23.72
C ARG A 54 29.72 -9.43 -24.45
N LEU A 55 29.34 -8.17 -24.60
CA LEU A 55 28.16 -7.76 -25.39
C LEU A 55 28.55 -7.56 -26.86
N SER A 56 27.57 -7.82 -27.75
CA SER A 56 27.74 -7.52 -29.19
C SER A 56 27.96 -6.01 -29.39
N GLU A 57 28.74 -5.66 -30.40
CA GLU A 57 28.93 -4.25 -30.81
C GLU A 57 27.62 -3.66 -31.31
N GLY A 58 26.89 -4.40 -32.16
CA GLY A 58 25.58 -3.99 -32.65
C GLY A 58 24.48 -4.24 -31.61
N GLU A 59 23.48 -3.40 -31.66
CA GLU A 59 22.23 -3.55 -30.89
C GLU A 59 21.03 -3.47 -31.84
N THR A 60 19.95 -4.11 -31.45
CA THR A 60 18.65 -3.97 -32.11
C THR A 60 17.69 -3.37 -31.14
N SER A 61 16.97 -2.33 -31.55
CA SER A 61 15.96 -1.72 -30.71
C SER A 61 14.57 -1.76 -31.34
N VAL A 62 13.56 -1.76 -30.50
CA VAL A 62 12.16 -1.65 -30.87
C VAL A 62 11.50 -0.60 -30.01
N ILE A 63 10.94 0.44 -30.62
CA ILE A 63 10.14 1.43 -29.93
C ILE A 63 8.73 0.88 -29.75
N VAL A 64 8.31 0.72 -28.50
CA VAL A 64 6.94 0.39 -28.12
C VAL A 64 6.24 1.69 -27.78
N ASN A 65 5.37 2.12 -28.66
CA ASN A 65 4.46 3.24 -28.45
C ASN A 65 3.04 2.72 -28.71
N SER A 66 2.61 1.81 -27.84
CA SER A 66 1.25 1.29 -27.90
C SER A 66 0.31 2.35 -27.34
N PRO A 67 -0.74 2.75 -28.05
CA PRO A 67 -1.83 3.46 -27.39
C PRO A 67 -2.29 2.57 -26.24
N ASP A 68 -2.43 3.15 -25.06
CA ASP A 68 -2.78 2.42 -23.83
C ASP A 68 -3.99 1.51 -24.13
N PRO A 69 -3.80 0.17 -24.21
CA PRO A 69 -4.89 -0.73 -24.57
C PRO A 69 -5.92 -0.85 -23.45
N PHE A 70 -5.62 -0.23 -22.29
CA PHE A 70 -6.48 -0.29 -21.13
C PHE A 70 -7.42 0.91 -21.09
N PRO A 71 -8.71 0.67 -20.86
CA PRO A 71 -9.65 1.76 -20.66
C PRO A 71 -9.25 2.54 -19.43
N LYS A 72 -9.44 3.84 -19.45
CA LYS A 72 -9.17 4.86 -18.42
C LYS A 72 -8.71 4.30 -17.09
N LEU A 73 -7.50 4.65 -16.68
CA LEU A 73 -6.99 4.40 -15.35
C LEU A 73 -7.44 5.50 -14.40
N THR A 74 -7.97 5.12 -13.24
CA THR A 74 -8.07 6.05 -12.14
C THR A 74 -6.75 6.03 -11.39
N VAL A 75 -6.17 7.21 -11.20
CA VAL A 75 -4.93 7.39 -10.45
C VAL A 75 -5.27 7.95 -9.09
N LEU A 76 -5.02 7.15 -8.06
CA LEU A 76 -5.11 7.57 -6.67
C LEU A 76 -3.69 7.79 -6.16
N THR A 77 -3.47 8.92 -5.48
CA THR A 77 -2.18 9.25 -4.89
C THR A 77 -2.37 9.51 -3.40
N ASP A 78 -1.48 8.97 -2.62
CA ASP A 78 -1.33 9.21 -1.19
C ASP A 78 0.12 9.64 -0.92
N ARG A 79 0.30 10.79 -0.30
CA ARG A 79 1.60 11.44 -0.08
C ARG A 79 1.66 11.93 1.35
N GLU A 80 2.30 11.16 2.21
CA GLU A 80 2.46 11.45 3.64
C GLU A 80 3.22 12.77 3.90
N ASP A 81 4.15 13.12 2.99
CA ASP A 81 4.90 14.38 3.03
C ASP A 81 4.08 15.62 2.67
N LEU A 82 2.95 15.45 1.97
CA LEU A 82 2.05 16.53 1.57
C LEU A 82 0.79 16.64 2.45
N ASP A 83 0.63 15.75 3.41
CA ASP A 83 -0.48 15.80 4.35
C ASP A 83 -0.40 17.02 5.29
N ASN A 84 -1.49 17.29 5.98
CA ASN A 84 -1.53 18.36 6.99
C ASN A 84 -2.13 17.81 8.32
N PRO A 85 -1.30 17.59 9.36
CA PRO A 85 0.15 17.78 9.39
C PRO A 85 0.91 16.76 8.52
N PRO A 86 2.11 17.09 8.02
CA PRO A 86 2.95 16.14 7.29
C PRO A 86 3.29 14.92 8.14
N PHE A 87 3.39 13.76 7.47
CA PHE A 87 3.72 12.49 8.13
C PHE A 87 2.84 12.22 9.36
N ALA A 88 1.50 12.26 9.15
CA ALA A 88 0.50 12.09 10.21
C ALA A 88 0.41 10.65 10.77
N GLY A 89 1.12 9.69 10.17
CA GLY A 89 1.14 8.29 10.55
C GLY A 89 1.83 7.99 11.88
N THR A 90 1.96 6.70 12.18
CA THR A 90 2.58 6.25 13.44
C THR A 90 4.10 6.24 13.32
N LYS A 91 4.75 6.96 14.21
CA LYS A 91 6.20 7.12 14.30
C LYS A 91 6.75 6.27 15.44
N VAL A 92 7.81 5.52 15.18
CA VAL A 92 8.61 4.83 16.21
C VAL A 92 10.06 5.18 15.94
N ASP A 93 10.70 5.82 16.90
CA ASP A 93 12.09 6.26 16.82
C ASP A 93 12.39 7.09 15.55
N CYS A 94 11.41 7.89 15.13
CA CYS A 94 11.51 8.88 14.08
C CYS A 94 10.54 10.05 14.35
N PHE A 95 10.83 11.21 13.80
CA PHE A 95 10.01 12.41 13.97
C PHE A 95 10.02 13.28 12.71
N PHE A 96 9.04 14.16 12.57
CA PHE A 96 9.05 15.19 11.54
C PHE A 96 9.90 16.36 12.02
N SER A 97 10.87 16.76 11.22
CA SER A 97 11.74 17.90 11.49
C SER A 97 11.34 19.08 10.60
N ASP A 98 10.97 20.18 11.22
CA ASP A 98 10.69 21.43 10.51
C ASP A 98 11.95 22.03 9.86
N ASP A 99 13.13 21.75 10.42
CA ASP A 99 14.39 22.31 9.92
C ASP A 99 14.76 21.78 8.55
N VAL A 100 14.52 20.49 8.31
CA VAL A 100 14.78 19.83 7.02
C VAL A 100 13.49 19.60 6.21
N ASN A 101 12.32 19.87 6.82
CA ASN A 101 11.00 19.64 6.26
C ASN A 101 10.79 18.17 5.79
N GLY A 102 11.29 17.24 6.59
CA GLY A 102 11.28 15.81 6.28
C GLY A 102 11.10 14.93 7.52
N LEU A 103 10.83 13.64 7.31
CA LEU A 103 10.83 12.66 8.38
C LEU A 103 12.26 12.20 8.62
N VAL A 104 12.73 12.29 9.86
CA VAL A 104 14.12 11.96 10.24
C VAL A 104 14.15 10.85 11.28
N LEU A 105 15.21 10.05 11.23
CA LEU A 105 15.51 9.04 12.23
C LEU A 105 15.91 9.73 13.53
N GLY A 106 15.33 9.30 14.63
CA GLY A 106 15.64 9.80 15.96
C GLY A 106 14.40 10.08 16.80
N SER A 107 14.61 10.54 18.01
CA SER A 107 13.55 11.01 18.92
C SER A 107 13.83 12.45 19.28
N LEU A 108 12.85 13.32 19.04
CA LEU A 108 12.93 14.71 19.49
C LEU A 108 12.39 14.77 20.93
N VAL A 109 13.28 14.96 21.89
CA VAL A 109 12.93 15.36 23.26
C VAL A 109 13.08 16.87 23.32
N THR A 110 11.96 17.59 23.52
CA THR A 110 11.98 19.06 23.67
C THR A 110 12.04 19.45 25.15
N LEU A 111 12.43 20.70 25.42
CA LEU A 111 12.39 21.24 26.79
C LEU A 111 10.97 21.23 27.38
N ASP A 112 9.95 21.29 26.54
CA ASP A 112 8.55 21.26 26.96
C ASP A 112 8.09 19.86 27.40
N ASP A 113 8.82 18.79 27.04
CA ASP A 113 8.55 17.43 27.46
C ASP A 113 9.10 17.13 28.86
N GLU A 114 9.98 17.99 29.39
CA GLU A 114 10.60 17.81 30.68
C GLU A 114 9.78 18.48 31.80
N ALA A 115 9.33 17.69 32.75
CA ALA A 115 8.49 18.14 33.86
C ALA A 115 9.24 19.04 34.87
N ASP A 116 10.55 18.96 34.92
CA ASP A 116 11.40 19.72 35.84
C ASP A 116 12.78 19.97 35.20
N PHE A 117 13.11 21.22 35.02
CA PHE A 117 14.36 21.67 34.41
C PHE A 117 15.61 21.25 35.23
N ASP A 118 15.46 21.17 36.57
CA ASP A 118 16.53 20.74 37.47
C ASP A 118 16.74 19.20 37.44
N ALA A 119 15.80 18.44 36.82
CA ALA A 119 15.91 17.00 36.65
C ALA A 119 16.66 16.58 35.37
N ILE A 120 16.95 17.53 34.47
CA ILE A 120 17.70 17.28 33.26
C ILE A 120 19.15 16.94 33.63
N ALA A 121 19.50 15.67 33.51
CA ALA A 121 20.82 15.20 33.90
C ALA A 121 21.94 15.67 32.94
N ASP A 122 21.57 15.92 31.68
CA ASP A 122 22.49 16.35 30.63
C ASP A 122 21.70 17.07 29.53
N PHE A 123 22.07 18.31 29.28
CA PHE A 123 21.42 19.14 28.26
C PHE A 123 21.77 18.72 26.83
N ASP A 124 22.85 17.96 26.64
CA ASP A 124 23.25 17.44 25.33
C ASP A 124 22.29 16.34 24.82
N PHE A 125 21.41 15.81 25.70
CA PHE A 125 20.35 14.89 25.32
C PHE A 125 19.04 15.57 24.91
N ILE A 126 18.95 16.88 25.02
CA ILE A 126 17.80 17.64 24.52
C ILE A 126 18.01 17.86 23.03
N GLY A 127 17.21 17.19 22.23
CA GLY A 127 17.35 17.14 20.78
C GLY A 127 17.32 15.71 20.25
N ALA A 128 17.85 15.49 19.07
CA ALA A 128 17.87 14.16 18.46
C ALA A 128 18.70 13.18 19.31
N VAL A 129 18.09 12.08 19.69
CA VAL A 129 18.76 10.97 20.41
C VAL A 129 19.39 10.04 19.35
N ASP A 130 20.57 9.49 19.68
CA ASP A 130 21.24 8.48 18.86
C ASP A 130 20.40 7.21 18.78
N ILE A 131 19.70 7.03 17.67
CA ILE A 131 18.86 5.87 17.41
C ILE A 131 19.34 5.20 16.14
N THR A 132 19.59 3.87 16.24
CA THR A 132 20.13 3.07 15.12
C THR A 132 19.06 2.58 14.16
N GLY A 133 17.78 2.67 14.53
CA GLY A 133 16.68 2.24 13.66
C GLY A 133 15.36 2.81 14.09
N GLY A 134 14.50 3.11 13.12
CA GLY A 134 13.15 3.63 13.33
C GLY A 134 12.17 3.18 12.26
N SER A 135 10.90 3.38 12.50
CA SER A 135 9.86 3.05 11.51
C SER A 135 8.72 4.05 11.51
N TYR A 136 8.14 4.19 10.33
CA TYR A 136 6.96 5.02 10.10
C TYR A 136 5.88 4.20 9.39
N ASP A 137 4.75 3.99 10.04
CA ASP A 137 3.56 3.41 9.42
C ASP A 137 2.69 4.53 8.83
N PHE A 138 2.29 4.39 7.57
CA PHE A 138 1.42 5.36 6.90
C PHE A 138 0.13 5.58 7.68
N ALA A 139 -0.38 6.81 7.63
CA ALA A 139 -1.60 7.21 8.31
C ALA A 139 -2.82 6.38 7.85
N ASN A 140 -2.86 6.03 6.58
CA ASN A 140 -4.00 5.37 5.96
C ASN A 140 -3.64 3.96 5.46
N THR A 141 -4.59 3.04 5.62
CA THR A 141 -4.58 1.75 4.92
C THR A 141 -5.38 1.89 3.64
N LEU A 142 -4.80 1.59 2.48
CA LEU A 142 -5.54 1.59 1.22
C LEU A 142 -6.52 0.42 1.20
N ASP A 143 -7.84 0.68 1.12
CA ASP A 143 -8.90 -0.32 0.91
C ASP A 143 -9.56 -0.13 -0.46
N LEU A 144 -9.50 -1.15 -1.28
CA LEU A 144 -10.12 -1.16 -2.61
C LEU A 144 -11.60 -1.58 -2.59
N GLY A 145 -12.16 -1.85 -1.40
CA GLY A 145 -13.53 -2.36 -1.23
C GLY A 145 -13.72 -3.82 -1.65
N GLY A 146 -12.78 -4.39 -2.39
CA GLY A 146 -12.78 -5.78 -2.84
C GLY A 146 -11.40 -6.20 -3.32
N LYS A 147 -11.16 -7.52 -3.38
CA LYS A 147 -9.89 -8.06 -3.93
C LYS A 147 -9.81 -7.79 -5.42
N GLN A 148 -8.80 -7.03 -5.83
CA GLN A 148 -8.59 -6.69 -7.24
C GLN A 148 -7.12 -6.38 -7.52
N PRO A 149 -6.68 -6.46 -8.79
CA PRO A 149 -5.36 -6.01 -9.19
C PRO A 149 -5.33 -4.49 -9.25
N LEU A 150 -4.19 -3.92 -8.85
CA LEU A 150 -3.86 -2.52 -9.04
C LEU A 150 -2.37 -2.39 -9.34
N ARG A 151 -2.00 -1.34 -10.04
CA ARG A 151 -0.62 -0.99 -10.27
C ARG A 151 -0.19 0.05 -9.26
N LEU A 152 0.84 -0.28 -8.48
CA LEU A 152 1.42 0.61 -7.48
C LEU A 152 2.76 1.16 -7.93
N ARG A 153 2.97 2.45 -7.71
CA ARG A 153 4.25 3.14 -7.86
C ARG A 153 4.58 3.87 -6.58
N ARG A 154 5.79 3.72 -6.11
CA ARG A 154 6.26 4.40 -4.90
C ARG A 154 6.74 5.81 -5.21
N HIS A 155 6.50 6.73 -4.28
CA HIS A 155 7.20 7.99 -4.13
C HIS A 155 8.10 7.84 -2.93
N PHE A 156 9.40 7.85 -3.14
CA PHE A 156 10.35 7.58 -2.08
C PHE A 156 11.67 8.27 -2.40
N VAL A 157 11.95 9.36 -1.71
CA VAL A 157 13.18 10.14 -1.83
C VAL A 157 13.79 10.28 -0.46
N THR A 158 15.04 9.89 -0.33
CA THR A 158 15.77 9.85 0.93
C THR A 158 17.12 10.50 0.76
N GLN A 159 17.62 11.12 1.83
CA GLN A 159 18.94 11.75 1.86
C GLN A 159 19.59 11.48 3.21
N GLY A 160 20.85 11.07 3.18
CA GLY A 160 21.68 11.02 4.39
C GLY A 160 22.17 12.43 4.74
N PHE A 161 22.24 12.76 6.03
CA PHE A 161 22.75 14.04 6.52
C PHE A 161 23.39 13.90 7.90
N TYR A 162 24.12 14.93 8.30
CA TYR A 162 24.66 15.06 9.65
C TYR A 162 23.76 16.00 10.45
N PRO A 163 22.92 15.50 11.39
CA PRO A 163 21.95 16.32 12.13
C PRO A 163 22.63 17.34 13.03
N ASN A 164 23.75 16.97 13.61
CA ASN A 164 24.64 17.84 14.38
C ASN A 164 26.04 17.31 14.23
N ASP A 165 26.99 18.16 13.90
CA ASP A 165 28.42 17.78 13.86
C ASP A 165 28.95 17.68 15.30
N LEU A 166 28.38 16.78 16.08
CA LEU A 166 28.75 16.56 17.49
C LEU A 166 29.96 15.67 17.55
N ILE A 167 31.12 16.29 17.39
CA ILE A 167 32.44 15.67 17.60
C ILE A 167 32.48 14.91 18.94
N ASP A 168 31.83 15.46 19.96
CA ASP A 168 31.81 14.92 21.33
C ASP A 168 31.09 13.57 21.47
N ARG A 169 30.21 13.23 20.55
CA ARG A 169 29.47 11.94 20.57
C ARG A 169 30.17 10.82 19.83
N ARG A 170 31.18 11.14 19.04
CA ARG A 170 31.92 10.14 18.29
C ARG A 170 32.91 9.41 19.18
N THR A 171 32.88 8.09 19.13
CA THR A 171 33.87 7.24 19.78
C THR A 171 34.93 6.82 18.77
N GLY A 172 36.18 6.90 19.14
CA GLY A 172 37.28 6.50 18.30
C GLY A 172 38.24 7.63 17.96
N ASN A 173 39.28 7.30 17.21
CA ASN A 173 40.27 8.29 16.80
C ASN A 173 39.72 9.11 15.62
N ILE A 174 39.83 10.43 15.68
CA ILE A 174 39.43 11.37 14.63
C ILE A 174 40.02 11.00 13.26
N ASP A 175 41.23 10.44 13.22
CA ASP A 175 41.89 9.99 12.00
C ASP A 175 41.16 8.78 11.32
N THR A 176 40.24 8.15 12.03
CA THR A 176 39.41 7.04 11.48
C THR A 176 38.04 7.48 11.01
N TRP A 177 37.70 8.75 11.16
CA TRP A 177 36.40 9.28 10.74
C TRP A 177 36.43 9.64 9.25
N THR A 178 35.67 8.90 8.46
CA THR A 178 35.71 8.95 6.99
C THR A 178 35.16 10.25 6.40
N ASP A 179 34.31 10.95 7.12
CA ASP A 179 33.73 12.23 6.70
C ASP A 179 34.74 13.40 6.73
N PHE A 180 35.77 13.34 7.57
CA PHE A 180 36.86 14.32 7.57
C PHE A 180 37.84 14.15 6.37
N ASP A 181 37.85 12.96 5.80
CA ASP A 181 38.69 12.62 4.64
C ASP A 181 37.94 12.81 3.30
N ALA A 182 36.87 13.62 3.30
CA ALA A 182 35.99 13.84 2.14
C ALA A 182 35.24 12.57 1.69
N ALA A 183 34.98 11.65 2.59
CA ALA A 183 34.07 10.53 2.31
C ALA A 183 32.66 11.08 2.06
N THR A 184 32.07 10.65 0.94
CA THR A 184 30.74 11.09 0.50
C THR A 184 29.66 10.05 0.74
N ALA A 185 30.02 8.91 1.33
CA ALA A 185 29.09 7.83 1.62
C ALA A 185 28.52 8.01 3.03
N PHE A 186 27.20 7.88 3.14
CA PHE A 186 26.50 7.79 4.42
C PHE A 186 26.22 6.33 4.75
N ASP A 187 26.41 5.94 6.00
CA ASP A 187 26.09 4.62 6.54
C ASP A 187 24.64 4.59 7.08
N VAL A 188 23.72 5.04 6.25
CA VAL A 188 22.30 5.11 6.56
C VAL A 188 21.48 4.40 5.50
N GLY A 189 20.34 3.88 5.89
CA GLY A 189 19.45 3.15 5.02
C GLY A 189 17.98 3.47 5.25
N ALA A 190 17.18 3.35 4.19
CA ALA A 190 15.73 3.34 4.31
C ALA A 190 15.11 2.34 3.36
N LYS A 191 14.01 1.73 3.80
CA LYS A 191 13.25 0.74 3.05
C LYS A 191 11.78 1.08 3.12
N LEU A 192 11.15 1.17 1.95
CA LEU A 192 9.70 1.26 1.88
C LEU A 192 9.12 -0.14 1.66
N LEU A 193 8.19 -0.52 2.51
CA LEU A 193 7.62 -1.86 2.60
C LEU A 193 6.10 -1.82 2.38
N VAL A 194 5.53 -2.94 1.96
CA VAL A 194 4.08 -3.12 1.79
C VAL A 194 3.63 -4.46 2.36
N ALA A 195 2.51 -4.43 3.09
CA ALA A 195 1.75 -5.60 3.54
C ALA A 195 0.37 -5.59 2.90
N THR A 196 -0.13 -6.75 2.50
CA THR A 196 -1.39 -6.88 1.77
C THR A 196 -2.38 -7.79 2.49
N THR A 197 -3.67 -7.52 2.31
CA THR A 197 -4.75 -8.42 2.76
C THR A 197 -5.80 -8.61 1.68
N ASN A 198 -6.43 -9.78 1.67
CA ASN A 198 -7.61 -10.05 0.83
C ASN A 198 -8.92 -9.80 1.57
N PHE A 199 -8.85 -9.51 2.86
CA PHE A 199 -9.99 -9.24 3.73
C PHE A 199 -10.25 -7.75 3.82
N ASP A 200 -11.37 -7.41 4.44
CA ASP A 200 -11.68 -6.04 4.85
C ASP A 200 -10.66 -5.58 5.89
N PRO A 201 -9.83 -4.56 5.58
CA PRO A 201 -8.81 -4.09 6.52
C PRO A 201 -9.40 -3.44 7.77
N ASP A 202 -10.64 -2.93 7.68
CA ASP A 202 -11.35 -2.29 8.79
C ASP A 202 -12.18 -3.29 9.62
N ALA A 203 -12.32 -4.53 9.13
CA ALA A 203 -13.04 -5.56 9.88
C ALA A 203 -12.25 -5.99 11.11
N THR A 204 -12.84 -5.79 12.27
CA THR A 204 -12.24 -6.13 13.55
C THR A 204 -13.01 -7.21 14.29
N GLN A 205 -12.32 -7.93 15.17
CA GLN A 205 -12.90 -8.89 16.11
C GLN A 205 -12.53 -8.49 17.53
N ASN A 206 -13.55 -8.42 18.41
CA ASN A 206 -13.33 -8.23 19.84
C ASN A 206 -12.84 -9.54 20.45
N VAL A 207 -11.72 -9.50 21.15
CA VAL A 207 -11.07 -10.64 21.76
C VAL A 207 -10.45 -10.24 23.08
N THR A 208 -9.90 -11.23 23.81
CA THR A 208 -9.18 -10.97 25.07
C THR A 208 -7.70 -11.21 24.87
N TYR A 209 -6.88 -10.57 25.71
CA TYR A 209 -5.44 -10.75 25.69
C TYR A 209 -4.82 -10.67 27.06
N GLY A 210 -3.60 -11.13 27.17
CA GLY A 210 -2.65 -10.87 28.24
C GLY A 210 -1.26 -10.68 27.65
N GLN A 211 -0.36 -10.05 28.39
CA GLN A 211 1.02 -9.87 27.93
C GLN A 211 2.00 -10.27 29.03
N GLY A 212 2.95 -11.13 28.69
CA GLY A 212 4.08 -11.49 29.52
C GLY A 212 5.38 -11.13 28.80
N SER A 213 6.14 -10.16 29.35
CA SER A 213 7.33 -9.64 28.68
C SER A 213 6.97 -9.08 27.27
N THR A 214 7.68 -9.50 26.23
CA THR A 214 7.46 -9.07 24.83
C THR A 214 6.49 -9.99 24.07
N THR A 215 5.70 -10.82 24.75
CA THR A 215 4.75 -11.73 24.13
C THR A 215 3.32 -11.39 24.53
N ILE A 216 2.50 -11.00 23.55
CA ILE A 216 1.05 -10.83 23.71
C ILE A 216 0.38 -12.16 23.37
N THR A 217 -0.39 -12.72 24.32
CA THR A 217 -1.24 -13.90 24.08
C THR A 217 -2.65 -13.41 23.84
N VAL A 218 -3.19 -13.64 22.65
CA VAL A 218 -4.57 -13.32 22.27
C VAL A 218 -5.41 -14.58 22.41
N SER A 219 -6.57 -14.45 23.07
CA SER A 219 -7.51 -15.53 23.35
C SER A 219 -8.92 -15.17 22.89
N ASN A 220 -9.77 -16.18 22.72
CA ASN A 220 -11.15 -16.05 22.23
C ASN A 220 -11.29 -15.54 20.78
N ALA A 221 -10.22 -15.62 19.99
CA ALA A 221 -10.19 -15.23 18.57
C ALA A 221 -10.69 -16.37 17.67
N THR A 222 -11.97 -16.71 17.76
CA THR A 222 -12.57 -17.83 17.03
C THR A 222 -12.49 -17.65 15.52
N GLY A 223 -12.03 -18.70 14.82
CA GLY A 223 -11.96 -18.70 13.35
C GLY A 223 -11.01 -17.67 12.78
N HIS A 224 -9.94 -17.35 13.49
CA HIS A 224 -9.00 -16.30 13.08
C HIS A 224 -8.27 -16.61 11.75
N GLY A 225 -8.04 -17.89 11.42
CA GLY A 225 -7.41 -18.31 10.16
C GLY A 225 -5.97 -17.86 9.98
N LEU A 226 -5.31 -17.43 11.07
CA LEU A 226 -3.93 -16.92 11.07
C LEU A 226 -2.92 -18.04 10.91
N THR A 227 -1.79 -17.70 10.32
CA THR A 227 -0.57 -18.51 10.26
C THR A 227 0.61 -17.75 10.85
N VAL A 228 1.66 -18.47 11.26
CA VAL A 228 2.89 -17.83 11.73
C VAL A 228 3.51 -17.00 10.62
N GLY A 229 3.87 -15.76 10.93
CA GLY A 229 4.38 -14.78 9.99
C GLY A 229 3.31 -13.86 9.39
N ASP A 230 2.02 -14.09 9.67
CA ASP A 230 0.97 -13.10 9.38
C ASP A 230 1.12 -11.90 10.31
N PHE A 231 0.61 -10.74 9.86
CA PHE A 231 0.53 -9.54 10.68
C PHE A 231 -0.92 -9.14 10.91
N ILE A 232 -1.20 -8.61 12.09
CA ILE A 232 -2.52 -8.09 12.43
C ILE A 232 -2.39 -6.72 13.12
N GLN A 233 -3.39 -5.86 12.90
CA GLN A 233 -3.60 -4.70 13.76
C GLN A 233 -4.19 -5.18 15.08
N PHE A 234 -3.55 -4.83 16.18
CA PHE A 234 -4.00 -5.07 17.55
C PHE A 234 -4.28 -3.73 18.21
N ASN A 235 -5.48 -3.55 18.74
CA ASN A 235 -5.90 -2.35 19.44
C ASN A 235 -6.36 -2.73 20.85
N ALA A 236 -5.53 -2.43 21.85
CA ALA A 236 -5.90 -2.63 23.25
C ALA A 236 -6.99 -1.65 23.66
N THR A 237 -8.08 -2.17 24.23
CA THR A 237 -9.20 -1.36 24.75
C THR A 237 -9.24 -1.35 26.27
N SER A 238 -8.48 -2.22 26.93
CA SER A 238 -8.24 -2.24 28.38
C SER A 238 -6.88 -2.87 28.70
N GLY A 239 -6.47 -2.80 29.95
CA GLY A 239 -5.25 -3.47 30.44
C GLY A 239 -3.93 -2.72 30.16
N GLY A 240 -3.96 -1.62 29.40
CA GLY A 240 -2.77 -0.79 29.15
C GLY A 240 -1.77 -1.38 28.14
N GLY A 241 -2.19 -2.33 27.31
CA GLY A 241 -1.35 -2.84 26.21
C GLY A 241 -1.13 -1.77 25.13
N VAL A 242 0.03 -1.84 24.48
CA VAL A 242 0.35 -0.94 23.38
C VAL A 242 -0.35 -1.43 22.12
N SER A 243 -1.12 -0.55 21.47
CA SER A 243 -1.74 -0.83 20.19
C SER A 243 -0.71 -0.73 19.07
N GLY A 244 -0.81 -1.64 18.08
CA GLY A 244 0.18 -1.67 17.00
C GLY A 244 -0.11 -2.74 15.95
N PHE A 245 0.78 -2.86 15.00
CA PHE A 245 0.72 -3.86 13.94
C PHE A 245 1.79 -4.94 14.21
N TYR A 246 1.36 -6.10 14.68
CA TYR A 246 2.23 -7.12 15.26
C TYR A 246 2.26 -8.41 14.44
N GLU A 247 3.43 -9.05 14.45
CA GLU A 247 3.65 -10.36 13.83
C GLU A 247 3.07 -11.49 14.69
N VAL A 248 2.41 -12.43 14.05
CA VAL A 248 1.95 -13.69 14.63
C VAL A 248 3.16 -14.64 14.73
N ILE A 249 3.69 -14.81 15.94
CA ILE A 249 4.87 -15.66 16.18
C ILE A 249 4.50 -17.12 16.50
N GLN A 250 3.27 -17.36 16.92
CA GLN A 250 2.79 -18.72 17.24
C GLN A 250 1.27 -18.79 17.12
N VAL A 251 0.77 -19.84 16.49
CA VAL A 251 -0.64 -20.26 16.54
C VAL A 251 -0.75 -21.43 17.50
N VAL A 252 -1.45 -21.22 18.62
CA VAL A 252 -1.59 -22.24 19.70
C VAL A 252 -2.81 -23.13 19.41
N SER A 253 -3.93 -22.53 18.97
CA SER A 253 -5.15 -23.24 18.63
C SER A 253 -5.99 -22.41 17.64
N SER A 254 -7.15 -22.88 17.24
CA SER A 254 -8.09 -22.12 16.38
C SER A 254 -8.65 -20.86 17.03
N SER A 255 -8.38 -20.62 18.32
CA SER A 255 -8.87 -19.47 19.06
C SER A 255 -7.80 -18.76 19.91
N ILE A 256 -6.54 -19.23 19.87
CA ILE A 256 -5.43 -18.68 20.65
C ILE A 256 -4.19 -18.58 19.77
N PHE A 257 -3.56 -17.41 19.77
CA PHE A 257 -2.29 -17.17 19.12
C PHE A 257 -1.44 -16.16 19.89
N ARG A 258 -0.18 -16.03 19.50
CA ARG A 258 0.78 -15.12 20.14
C ARG A 258 1.38 -14.14 19.15
N LEU A 259 1.54 -12.91 19.62
CA LEU A 259 2.14 -11.80 18.87
C LEU A 259 3.48 -11.42 19.51
N ARG A 260 4.37 -10.88 18.71
CA ARG A 260 5.60 -10.23 19.17
C ARG A 260 5.32 -8.77 19.44
N SER A 261 5.59 -8.31 20.66
CA SER A 261 5.58 -6.88 21.04
C SER A 261 7.01 -6.39 21.18
N ASP A 262 7.27 -5.18 20.74
CA ASP A 262 8.56 -4.52 20.91
C ASP A 262 8.73 -3.97 22.33
N THR A 263 7.61 -3.79 23.05
CA THR A 263 7.59 -3.31 24.44
C THR A 263 7.33 -4.46 25.41
N SER A 264 8.11 -4.49 26.50
CA SER A 264 7.90 -5.44 27.59
C SER A 264 6.82 -4.93 28.54
N ALA A 265 5.83 -5.77 28.82
CA ALA A 265 4.79 -5.46 29.79
C ALA A 265 4.33 -6.72 30.54
N SER A 266 3.66 -6.51 31.70
CA SER A 266 2.98 -7.56 32.46
C SER A 266 1.49 -7.19 32.55
N ILE A 267 0.68 -7.80 31.70
CA ILE A 267 -0.77 -7.52 31.60
C ILE A 267 -1.50 -8.82 31.85
N SER A 268 -2.44 -8.79 32.79
CA SER A 268 -3.24 -9.96 33.17
C SER A 268 -4.12 -10.44 32.02
N ASP A 269 -4.27 -11.75 31.90
CA ASP A 269 -5.20 -12.38 30.96
C ASP A 269 -6.64 -11.89 31.17
N GLY A 270 -7.38 -11.74 30.07
CA GLY A 270 -8.76 -11.26 30.07
C GLY A 270 -8.93 -9.78 29.77
N SER A 271 -7.84 -9.01 29.62
CA SER A 271 -7.90 -7.65 29.08
C SER A 271 -8.51 -7.65 27.67
N GLN A 272 -9.20 -6.59 27.29
CA GLN A 272 -9.93 -6.51 26.04
C GLN A 272 -9.12 -5.86 24.92
N CYS A 273 -9.23 -6.36 23.71
CA CYS A 273 -8.67 -5.76 22.52
C CYS A 273 -9.50 -6.06 21.27
N ASN A 274 -9.26 -5.29 20.22
CA ASN A 274 -9.76 -5.53 18.87
C ASN A 274 -8.60 -5.97 17.98
N ILE A 275 -8.81 -6.98 17.16
CA ILE A 275 -7.84 -7.45 16.19
C ILE A 275 -8.40 -7.34 14.78
N SER A 276 -7.55 -7.01 13.79
CA SER A 276 -7.91 -7.04 12.37
C SER A 276 -7.88 -8.46 11.80
N LYS A 277 -8.31 -8.59 10.54
CA LYS A 277 -8.01 -9.76 9.72
C LYS A 277 -6.52 -9.77 9.32
N PRO A 278 -5.96 -10.95 8.92
CA PRO A 278 -4.55 -11.08 8.64
C PRO A 278 -4.10 -10.25 7.44
N PHE A 279 -2.94 -9.64 7.59
CA PHE A 279 -2.12 -9.11 6.52
C PHE A 279 -0.92 -10.05 6.29
N THR A 280 -0.34 -10.01 5.11
CA THR A 280 0.98 -10.62 4.89
C THR A 280 2.02 -9.88 5.73
N ARG A 281 3.20 -10.49 5.93
CA ARG A 281 4.35 -9.75 6.44
C ARG A 281 4.68 -8.59 5.48
N PHE A 282 5.35 -7.59 6.00
CA PHE A 282 5.91 -6.51 5.20
C PHE A 282 6.98 -7.06 4.24
N ASN A 283 6.86 -6.70 2.99
CA ASN A 283 7.82 -7.03 1.93
C ASN A 283 8.29 -5.74 1.25
N PRO A 284 9.47 -5.71 0.64
CA PRO A 284 9.94 -4.53 -0.07
C PRO A 284 8.91 -4.05 -1.09
N PHE A 285 8.56 -2.77 -1.00
CA PHE A 285 7.65 -2.15 -1.95
C PHE A 285 8.41 -1.77 -3.22
N VAL A 286 8.11 -2.41 -4.31
CA VAL A 286 8.63 -2.12 -5.65
C VAL A 286 7.49 -1.73 -6.58
N ASN A 287 7.81 -0.92 -7.61
CA ASN A 287 6.81 -0.57 -8.61
C ASN A 287 6.32 -1.82 -9.34
N GLY A 288 5.02 -2.04 -9.39
CA GLY A 288 4.47 -3.25 -10.02
C GLY A 288 2.97 -3.42 -9.82
N THR A 289 2.45 -4.54 -10.30
CA THR A 289 1.05 -4.93 -10.12
C THR A 289 0.91 -5.79 -8.88
N TYR A 290 0.02 -5.40 -8.01
CA TYR A 290 -0.33 -6.10 -6.77
C TYR A 290 -1.78 -6.57 -6.86
N VAL A 291 -2.10 -7.62 -6.10
CA VAL A 291 -3.47 -8.15 -6.01
C VAL A 291 -3.84 -8.26 -4.54
N GLY A 292 -4.88 -7.57 -4.13
CA GLY A 292 -5.38 -7.57 -2.76
C GLY A 292 -6.61 -6.70 -2.61
N ARG A 293 -7.20 -6.68 -1.42
CA ARG A 293 -8.21 -5.70 -1.03
C ARG A 293 -7.57 -4.54 -0.27
N GLY A 294 -6.78 -4.83 0.75
CA GLY A 294 -6.15 -3.84 1.61
C GLY A 294 -4.64 -3.83 1.50
N PHE A 295 -4.02 -2.66 1.63
CA PHE A 295 -2.58 -2.44 1.56
C PHE A 295 -2.15 -1.49 2.67
N ARG A 296 -1.13 -1.89 3.44
CA ARG A 296 -0.45 -1.06 4.43
C ARG A 296 0.98 -0.83 4.02
N PHE A 297 1.47 0.36 4.30
CA PHE A 297 2.83 0.76 3.94
C PHE A 297 3.59 1.14 5.20
N ARG A 298 4.87 0.81 5.21
CA ARG A 298 5.82 1.14 6.29
C ARG A 298 7.12 1.59 5.68
N CYS A 299 7.68 2.65 6.22
CA CYS A 299 9.07 3.03 5.99
C CYS A 299 9.90 2.58 7.19
N GLU A 300 10.95 1.81 6.96
CA GLU A 300 11.96 1.49 7.96
C GLU A 300 13.22 2.27 7.65
N MET A 301 13.84 2.84 8.67
CA MET A 301 15.05 3.65 8.58
C MET A 301 16.10 3.06 9.50
N ASP A 302 17.35 3.10 9.10
CA ASP A 302 18.48 2.64 9.88
C ASP A 302 19.70 3.55 9.69
N SER A 303 20.54 3.63 10.73
CA SER A 303 21.85 4.26 10.70
C SER A 303 22.84 3.39 11.45
N ASP A 304 23.98 3.09 10.83
CA ASP A 304 25.09 2.38 11.46
C ASP A 304 26.11 3.33 12.09
N ASP A 305 26.00 4.65 11.83
CA ASP A 305 26.82 5.69 12.43
C ASP A 305 25.95 6.67 13.22
N PRO A 306 26.12 6.78 14.56
CA PRO A 306 25.33 7.68 15.40
C PRO A 306 25.49 9.16 15.07
N ALA A 307 26.52 9.57 14.33
CA ALA A 307 26.69 10.94 13.85
C ALA A 307 25.94 11.23 12.56
N GLN A 308 25.33 10.21 11.94
CA GLN A 308 24.57 10.33 10.69
C GLN A 308 23.11 10.04 10.93
N SER A 309 22.27 10.69 10.18
CA SER A 309 20.83 10.41 10.15
C SER A 309 20.34 10.37 8.71
N ILE A 310 19.12 9.87 8.54
CA ILE A 310 18.46 9.82 7.25
C ILE A 310 17.20 10.69 7.29
N GLU A 311 17.05 11.46 6.22
CA GLU A 311 15.86 12.26 5.94
C GLU A 311 15.04 11.56 4.86
N ILE A 312 13.74 11.50 5.05
CA ILE A 312 12.76 11.11 4.04
C ILE A 312 12.03 12.38 3.59
N ASP A 313 12.40 12.86 2.41
CA ASP A 313 11.81 14.07 1.79
C ASP A 313 10.47 13.78 1.14
N GLN A 314 10.36 12.62 0.44
CA GLN A 314 9.12 12.21 -0.19
C GLN A 314 8.75 10.79 0.21
N LEU A 315 7.52 10.62 0.66
CA LEU A 315 6.99 9.33 1.06
C LEU A 315 5.55 9.17 0.59
N GLY A 316 5.28 8.13 -0.17
CA GLY A 316 3.93 7.89 -0.65
C GLY A 316 3.84 6.85 -1.75
N TYR A 317 2.65 6.75 -2.34
CA TYR A 317 2.41 5.89 -3.49
C TYR A 317 1.40 6.50 -4.46
N THR A 318 1.45 6.01 -5.69
CA THR A 318 0.39 6.19 -6.69
C THR A 318 -0.18 4.82 -7.02
N ALA A 319 -1.50 4.70 -6.97
CA ALA A 319 -2.24 3.50 -7.33
C ALA A 319 -3.06 3.75 -8.60
N GLU A 320 -2.89 2.89 -9.59
CA GLU A 320 -3.61 2.92 -10.86
C GLU A 320 -4.60 1.75 -10.91
N LEU A 321 -5.87 2.06 -11.15
CA LEU A 321 -6.99 1.12 -11.20
C LEU A 321 -7.61 1.14 -12.60
N GLU A 322 -7.75 -0.03 -13.22
CA GLU A 322 -8.42 -0.15 -14.51
C GLU A 322 -9.93 0.05 -14.38
N THR A 323 -10.56 0.56 -15.46
CA THR A 323 -12.01 0.53 -15.57
C THR A 323 -12.47 -0.85 -15.99
N ARG A 324 -13.61 -1.28 -15.46
CA ARG A 324 -14.32 -2.46 -15.90
C ARG A 324 -15.79 -2.16 -16.16
N THR A 325 -16.39 -3.01 -16.96
CA THR A 325 -17.83 -3.00 -17.18
C THR A 325 -18.41 -4.33 -16.68
N GLU A 326 -19.43 -4.25 -15.84
CA GLU A 326 -20.23 -5.37 -15.41
C GLU A 326 -21.63 -5.26 -16.01
N THR A 327 -22.17 -6.36 -16.47
CA THR A 327 -23.51 -6.42 -17.04
C THR A 327 -24.40 -7.37 -16.25
N SER A 328 -25.70 -7.22 -16.36
CA SER A 328 -26.67 -8.12 -15.74
C SER A 328 -26.55 -9.58 -16.20
N LEU A 329 -25.89 -9.85 -17.33
CA LEU A 329 -25.67 -11.23 -17.83
C LEU A 329 -24.87 -12.09 -16.84
N GLY A 330 -23.93 -11.49 -16.12
CA GLY A 330 -23.12 -12.18 -15.09
C GLY A 330 -23.69 -12.09 -13.69
N ASN A 331 -24.83 -11.46 -13.49
CA ASN A 331 -25.42 -11.26 -12.17
C ASN A 331 -26.20 -12.50 -11.71
N ALA A 332 -25.97 -12.95 -10.47
CA ALA A 332 -26.62 -14.13 -9.89
C ALA A 332 -28.16 -14.01 -9.77
N GLY A 333 -28.69 -12.78 -9.74
CA GLY A 333 -30.13 -12.51 -9.72
C GLY A 333 -30.78 -12.43 -11.10
N ALA A 334 -30.00 -12.63 -12.18
CA ALA A 334 -30.52 -12.56 -13.54
C ALA A 334 -30.97 -13.94 -14.04
N SER A 335 -32.04 -13.94 -14.84
CA SER A 335 -32.50 -15.09 -15.60
C SER A 335 -31.57 -15.38 -16.80
N SER A 336 -31.88 -16.46 -17.53
CA SER A 336 -31.26 -16.74 -18.83
C SER A 336 -31.35 -15.50 -19.74
N GLY A 337 -30.19 -15.06 -20.27
CA GLY A 337 -30.12 -13.85 -21.11
C GLY A 337 -29.90 -12.55 -20.34
N GLY A 338 -29.71 -12.61 -19.01
CA GLY A 338 -29.34 -11.44 -18.18
C GLY A 338 -30.48 -10.50 -17.81
N PHE A 339 -31.72 -10.98 -17.84
CA PHE A 339 -32.91 -10.20 -17.43
C PHE A 339 -33.10 -10.27 -15.92
N ILE A 340 -33.41 -9.15 -15.31
CA ILE A 340 -33.76 -9.03 -13.90
C ILE A 340 -35.17 -8.49 -13.78
N ALA A 341 -36.04 -9.19 -13.03
CA ALA A 341 -37.38 -8.73 -12.75
C ALA A 341 -37.34 -7.63 -11.67
N SER A 342 -37.96 -6.46 -11.97
CA SER A 342 -38.01 -5.34 -11.03
C SER A 342 -38.96 -5.58 -9.85
N GLY A 343 -39.99 -6.39 -10.07
CA GLY A 343 -41.10 -6.52 -9.09
C GLY A 343 -41.98 -5.28 -9.06
N THR A 344 -42.78 -5.17 -8.01
CA THR A 344 -43.74 -4.06 -7.77
C THR A 344 -43.30 -3.15 -6.61
N SER A 345 -42.02 -3.07 -6.34
CA SER A 345 -41.38 -2.21 -5.35
C SER A 345 -39.94 -1.89 -5.75
N THR A 346 -39.24 -1.11 -4.98
CA THR A 346 -37.83 -0.87 -5.16
C THR A 346 -37.03 -2.18 -5.23
N LYS A 347 -36.27 -2.36 -6.29
CA LYS A 347 -35.40 -3.52 -6.50
C LYS A 347 -33.96 -3.15 -6.19
N SER A 348 -33.34 -3.86 -5.25
CA SER A 348 -31.90 -3.77 -5.02
C SER A 348 -31.16 -4.72 -5.96
N VAL A 349 -30.11 -4.23 -6.59
CA VAL A 349 -29.19 -4.98 -7.45
C VAL A 349 -27.81 -4.91 -6.83
N THR A 350 -27.20 -6.08 -6.60
CA THR A 350 -25.84 -6.19 -6.08
C THR A 350 -24.91 -6.56 -7.22
N PHE A 351 -23.78 -5.89 -7.35
CA PHE A 351 -22.74 -6.23 -8.31
C PHE A 351 -22.02 -7.52 -7.91
N THR A 352 -21.52 -8.25 -8.90
CA THR A 352 -20.75 -9.49 -8.66
C THR A 352 -19.45 -9.19 -7.93
N ASN A 353 -18.79 -8.11 -8.32
CA ASN A 353 -17.58 -7.60 -7.67
C ASN A 353 -17.79 -6.12 -7.32
N THR A 354 -17.24 -5.69 -6.20
CA THR A 354 -17.32 -4.31 -5.77
C THR A 354 -16.46 -3.40 -6.67
N PHE A 355 -17.00 -2.26 -7.09
CA PHE A 355 -16.25 -1.18 -7.73
C PHE A 355 -15.52 -0.35 -6.68
N PHE A 356 -14.33 0.13 -7.00
CA PHE A 356 -13.67 1.16 -6.21
C PHE A 356 -14.39 2.49 -6.38
N THR A 357 -14.68 3.17 -5.28
CA THR A 357 -15.43 4.44 -5.28
C THR A 357 -14.67 5.62 -4.69
N GLY A 358 -13.37 5.43 -4.40
CA GLY A 358 -12.54 6.40 -3.71
C GLY A 358 -12.36 6.04 -2.23
N GLN A 359 -11.42 6.70 -1.58
CA GLN A 359 -11.07 6.52 -0.17
C GLN A 359 -10.75 7.86 0.48
N SER A 360 -11.20 8.05 1.72
CA SER A 360 -10.82 9.22 2.53
C SER A 360 -9.31 9.24 2.80
N GLY A 361 -8.72 10.42 2.88
CA GLY A 361 -7.27 10.58 3.10
C GLY A 361 -6.41 10.42 1.85
N THR A 362 -7.01 10.21 0.68
CA THR A 362 -6.30 10.09 -0.59
C THR A 362 -6.76 11.16 -1.59
N SER A 363 -6.08 11.28 -2.73
CA SER A 363 -6.45 12.23 -3.80
C SER A 363 -7.85 12.01 -4.39
N ILE A 364 -8.44 10.81 -4.19
CA ILE A 364 -9.79 10.47 -4.62
C ILE A 364 -10.65 10.21 -3.38
N ALA A 365 -11.40 11.22 -2.96
CA ALA A 365 -12.25 11.14 -1.78
C ALA A 365 -13.26 9.98 -1.85
N ALA A 366 -13.65 9.44 -0.71
CA ALA A 366 -14.62 8.36 -0.61
C ALA A 366 -15.93 8.73 -1.35
N ASN A 367 -16.45 7.79 -2.13
CA ASN A 367 -17.66 7.92 -2.95
C ASN A 367 -17.63 9.04 -4.02
N SER A 368 -16.45 9.50 -4.40
CA SER A 368 -16.31 10.53 -5.44
C SER A 368 -16.33 9.97 -6.88
N VAL A 369 -16.09 8.66 -7.04
CA VAL A 369 -16.03 7.99 -8.34
C VAL A 369 -16.99 6.81 -8.40
N LEU A 370 -18.29 7.10 -8.32
CA LEU A 370 -19.34 6.09 -8.39
C LEU A 370 -19.44 5.46 -9.79
N PRO A 371 -19.85 4.17 -9.89
CA PRO A 371 -20.05 3.53 -11.19
C PRO A 371 -21.20 4.20 -11.96
N SER A 372 -21.01 4.35 -13.27
CA SER A 372 -22.04 4.81 -14.21
C SER A 372 -22.91 3.63 -14.60
N ILE A 373 -24.24 3.78 -14.52
CA ILE A 373 -25.18 2.69 -14.74
C ILE A 373 -26.09 3.06 -15.92
N ALA A 374 -26.13 2.19 -16.93
CA ALA A 374 -27.08 2.23 -18.03
C ALA A 374 -28.13 1.12 -17.84
N ILE A 375 -29.41 1.45 -18.07
CA ILE A 375 -30.55 0.53 -17.93
C ILE A 375 -31.27 0.40 -19.26
N THR A 376 -31.66 -0.83 -19.59
CA THR A 376 -32.56 -1.13 -20.69
C THR A 376 -33.77 -1.89 -20.14
N ILE A 377 -34.95 -1.33 -20.25
CA ILE A 377 -36.21 -1.99 -19.85
C ILE A 377 -36.74 -2.78 -21.04
N GLU A 378 -37.04 -4.06 -20.79
CA GLU A 378 -37.65 -4.94 -21.78
C GLU A 378 -39.19 -4.82 -21.68
N ASN A 379 -39.86 -4.87 -22.85
CA ASN A 379 -41.31 -4.80 -22.95
C ASN A 379 -41.90 -3.53 -22.28
N ALA A 380 -41.19 -2.41 -22.39
CA ALA A 380 -41.65 -1.13 -21.86
C ALA A 380 -42.93 -0.67 -22.63
N ILE A 381 -43.87 -0.12 -21.90
CA ILE A 381 -45.06 0.49 -22.46
C ILE A 381 -45.04 2.01 -22.25
N SER A 382 -45.93 2.72 -22.96
CA SER A 382 -46.02 4.18 -22.82
C SER A 382 -46.26 4.59 -21.36
N GLY A 383 -45.43 5.52 -20.88
CA GLY A 383 -45.45 6.00 -19.48
C GLY A 383 -44.55 5.27 -18.53
N ASP A 384 -43.88 4.20 -18.96
CA ASP A 384 -42.86 3.54 -18.11
C ASP A 384 -41.61 4.41 -18.03
N PHE A 385 -41.08 4.54 -16.82
CA PHE A 385 -39.80 5.18 -16.54
C PHE A 385 -39.10 4.48 -15.36
N PHE A 386 -37.82 4.71 -15.22
CA PHE A 386 -37.06 4.22 -14.09
C PHE A 386 -36.36 5.36 -13.33
N ALA A 387 -36.10 5.13 -12.05
CA ALA A 387 -35.27 5.97 -11.21
C ALA A 387 -34.23 5.10 -10.51
N LEU A 388 -33.00 5.58 -10.49
CA LEU A 388 -31.89 4.96 -9.76
C LEU A 388 -31.66 5.70 -8.45
N SER A 389 -31.35 4.95 -7.40
CA SER A 389 -31.01 5.48 -6.09
C SER A 389 -29.99 4.59 -5.38
N SER A 390 -29.38 5.09 -4.31
CA SER A 390 -28.40 4.33 -3.48
C SER A 390 -27.29 3.69 -4.33
N ILE A 391 -26.75 4.43 -5.30
CA ILE A 391 -25.65 3.94 -6.10
C ILE A 391 -24.40 3.91 -5.23
N THR A 392 -23.78 2.73 -5.13
CA THR A 392 -22.56 2.47 -4.34
C THR A 392 -21.60 1.62 -5.17
N GLY A 393 -20.41 1.35 -4.63
CA GLY A 393 -19.47 0.39 -5.24
C GLY A 393 -20.02 -1.05 -5.27
N SER A 394 -20.93 -1.41 -4.39
CA SER A 394 -21.47 -2.78 -4.28
C SER A 394 -22.80 -3.00 -5.00
N GLY A 395 -23.48 -1.93 -5.46
CA GLY A 395 -24.77 -2.07 -6.12
C GLY A 395 -25.56 -0.77 -6.23
N PHE A 396 -26.82 -0.90 -6.60
CA PHE A 396 -27.76 0.20 -6.74
C PHE A 396 -29.21 -0.25 -6.50
N ASN A 397 -30.09 0.70 -6.26
CA ASN A 397 -31.53 0.49 -6.24
C ASN A 397 -32.17 1.04 -7.52
N ILE A 398 -33.17 0.32 -8.03
CA ILE A 398 -33.97 0.74 -9.19
C ILE A 398 -35.46 0.65 -8.85
N ASP A 399 -36.19 1.70 -9.23
CA ASP A 399 -37.65 1.75 -9.25
C ASP A 399 -38.10 1.85 -10.69
N ILE A 400 -38.97 0.93 -11.14
CA ILE A 400 -39.63 1.04 -12.44
C ILE A 400 -41.11 1.35 -12.19
N LYS A 401 -41.59 2.43 -12.77
CA LYS A 401 -42.92 2.99 -12.54
C LYS A 401 -43.62 3.31 -13.84
N ASN A 402 -44.97 3.24 -13.78
CA ASN A 402 -45.86 3.87 -14.77
C ASN A 402 -46.74 4.88 -14.03
N GLY A 403 -46.58 6.16 -14.31
CA GLY A 403 -47.11 7.21 -13.49
C GLY A 403 -46.56 7.15 -12.05
N SER A 404 -47.43 7.05 -11.03
CA SER A 404 -47.05 6.96 -9.61
C SER A 404 -46.89 5.51 -9.09
N SER A 405 -47.24 4.51 -9.90
CA SER A 405 -47.31 3.12 -9.45
C SER A 405 -46.11 2.31 -9.92
N HIS A 406 -45.54 1.50 -9.02
CA HIS A 406 -44.54 0.51 -9.39
C HIS A 406 -45.12 -0.54 -10.34
N VAL A 407 -44.37 -0.87 -11.37
CA VAL A 407 -44.73 -1.89 -12.36
C VAL A 407 -43.63 -2.93 -12.46
N ASN A 408 -44.04 -4.19 -12.57
CA ASN A 408 -43.05 -5.25 -12.80
C ASN A 408 -42.63 -5.24 -14.26
N ARG A 409 -41.32 -5.04 -14.50
CA ARG A 409 -40.69 -5.12 -15.81
C ARG A 409 -39.40 -5.90 -15.70
N GLU A 410 -39.00 -6.50 -16.78
CA GLU A 410 -37.66 -7.03 -16.91
C GLU A 410 -36.73 -5.95 -17.43
N PHE A 411 -35.53 -5.91 -16.88
CA PHE A 411 -34.50 -4.95 -17.31
C PHE A 411 -33.13 -5.59 -17.36
N LYS A 412 -32.25 -4.98 -18.12
CA LYS A 412 -30.81 -5.24 -18.14
C LYS A 412 -30.07 -4.02 -17.67
N TYR A 413 -28.89 -4.23 -17.10
CA TYR A 413 -27.98 -3.12 -16.79
C TYR A 413 -26.59 -3.34 -17.34
N SER A 414 -25.87 -2.23 -17.53
CA SER A 414 -24.45 -2.18 -17.74
C SER A 414 -23.89 -1.13 -16.79
N ALA A 415 -23.01 -1.55 -15.88
CA ALA A 415 -22.34 -0.69 -14.92
C ALA A 415 -20.87 -0.57 -15.28
N THR A 416 -20.36 0.65 -15.40
CA THR A 416 -18.94 0.94 -15.69
C THR A 416 -18.36 1.75 -14.56
N GLY A 417 -17.27 1.27 -13.97
CA GLY A 417 -16.57 1.87 -12.85
C GLY A 417 -15.13 1.39 -12.76
N PHE A 418 -14.47 1.67 -11.66
CA PHE A 418 -13.07 1.34 -11.43
C PHE A 418 -12.90 0.07 -10.62
N GLY A 419 -11.78 -0.65 -10.88
CA GLY A 419 -11.42 -1.91 -10.24
C GLY A 419 -11.83 -3.13 -11.08
N ARG A 420 -11.07 -4.23 -10.97
CA ARG A 420 -11.22 -5.41 -11.83
C ARG A 420 -11.44 -6.70 -11.01
#